data_ed70efa484a9b8a3febb6e3d73ee5150
#
_entry.id   ed70efa484a9b8a3febb6e3d73ee5150
#
_cell.length_a   1.000
_cell.length_b   1.000
_cell.length_c   1.000
_cell.angle_alpha   90.00
_cell.angle_beta   90.00
_cell.angle_gamma   90.00
#
_symmetry.space_group_name_H-M   'P 1'
#
loop_
_entity.id
_entity.type
_entity.pdbx_description
1 polymer ?
#
loop_
_entity_poly.entity_id
_entity_poly.type
_entity_poly.pdbx_seq_one_letter_code
_entity_poly.pdbx_strand_id
1 'polypeptide(L)'
;MSVEPGKWGVIYNPKAGTRKVQKRWKEIKEYMDSKGVSYDYVQSEGFGSVERLAGILANNGYRTIVVVGGDGALNDAINGIMSSNAEKKDEIAIGIIPNGIGNDFARYWELNLEYKQAVDWIINSRRKKIDVGYCNFYDGEKHRRRYFLNAVNIGLGARIVKITDQTKRFWGVKFLSYLAALFLLIFERKLYRSHLKINDEHIRGRIMTVCVGSATGYGQTPSAVPYNGWLDVSVIYRPEFLQIISGL
;
A
#
# COMPACT_ATOMS: atom_id res chain seq x y z
N MET A 1 -3.05 12.99 28.09
CA MET A 1 -2.23 14.15 27.65
C MET A 1 -2.60 14.43 26.20
N SER A 2 -2.99 15.64 25.86
CA SER A 2 -3.28 16.03 24.48
C SER A 2 -1.96 16.21 23.71
N VAL A 3 -1.89 15.65 22.49
CA VAL A 3 -0.73 15.85 21.61
C VAL A 3 -0.66 17.31 21.16
N GLU A 4 0.53 17.88 21.13
CA GLU A 4 0.74 19.26 20.66
C GLU A 4 0.25 19.41 19.21
N PRO A 5 -0.43 20.50 18.85
CA PRO A 5 -0.85 20.77 17.49
C PRO A 5 0.33 20.76 16.52
N GLY A 6 0.20 20.00 15.42
CA GLY A 6 1.25 19.91 14.40
C GLY A 6 2.33 18.85 14.65
N LYS A 7 2.36 18.24 15.84
CA LYS A 7 3.32 17.16 16.15
C LYS A 7 3.04 15.90 15.32
N TRP A 8 4.07 15.31 14.73
CA TRP A 8 3.94 14.08 13.95
C TRP A 8 4.07 12.83 14.81
N GLY A 9 3.24 11.82 14.54
CA GLY A 9 3.48 10.46 14.99
C GLY A 9 4.21 9.68 13.89
N VAL A 10 5.48 9.36 14.08
CA VAL A 10 6.29 8.69 13.05
C VAL A 10 6.38 7.20 13.35
N ILE A 11 6.00 6.37 12.36
CA ILE A 11 6.16 4.91 12.43
C ILE A 11 7.33 4.52 11.53
N TYR A 12 8.39 4.01 12.14
CA TYR A 12 9.54 3.49 11.43
C TYR A 12 9.47 1.97 11.30
N ASN A 13 9.54 1.47 10.06
CA ASN A 13 9.59 0.03 9.79
C ASN A 13 11.01 -0.42 9.42
N PRO A 14 11.78 -1.01 10.34
CA PRO A 14 13.16 -1.42 10.10
C PRO A 14 13.30 -2.61 9.16
N LYS A 15 12.20 -3.32 8.86
CA LYS A 15 12.17 -4.45 7.94
C LYS A 15 11.82 -4.05 6.51
N ALA A 16 11.47 -2.78 6.27
CA ALA A 16 11.22 -2.27 4.94
C ALA A 16 12.55 -1.99 4.23
N GLY A 17 12.72 -2.51 3.01
CA GLY A 17 13.89 -2.23 2.18
C GLY A 17 15.09 -3.16 2.39
N THR A 18 16.30 -2.64 2.21
CA THR A 18 17.57 -3.38 2.29
C THR A 18 18.31 -3.14 3.61
N ARG A 19 19.41 -3.89 3.88
CA ARG A 19 20.24 -3.77 5.11
C ARG A 19 20.73 -2.35 5.44
N LYS A 20 20.69 -1.39 4.52
CA LYS A 20 21.05 0.02 4.75
C LYS A 20 19.99 0.81 5.54
N VAL A 21 18.89 0.21 5.89
CA VAL A 21 17.69 0.84 6.47
C VAL A 21 17.95 1.47 7.83
N GLN A 22 18.72 0.83 8.71
CA GLN A 22 19.03 1.39 10.05
C GLN A 22 19.86 2.67 9.96
N LYS A 23 20.87 2.68 9.08
CA LYS A 23 21.66 3.89 8.83
C LYS A 23 20.77 5.01 8.27
N ARG A 24 19.88 4.68 7.36
CA ARG A 24 18.94 5.63 6.76
C ARG A 24 17.96 6.23 7.78
N TRP A 25 17.54 5.45 8.78
CA TRP A 25 16.70 5.98 9.86
C TRP A 25 17.39 7.06 10.68
N LYS A 26 18.67 6.87 11.01
CA LYS A 26 19.47 7.88 11.67
C LYS A 26 19.54 9.17 10.84
N GLU A 27 19.84 9.05 9.56
CA GLU A 27 19.90 10.18 8.62
C GLU A 27 18.55 10.91 8.49
N ILE A 28 17.43 10.17 8.45
CA ILE A 28 16.07 10.74 8.41
C ILE A 28 15.79 11.55 9.68
N LYS A 29 16.11 11.01 10.85
CA LYS A 29 15.95 11.72 12.14
C LYS A 29 16.76 13.01 12.17
N GLU A 30 18.04 12.92 11.89
CA GLU A 30 18.94 14.10 11.86
C GLU A 30 18.41 15.18 10.91
N TYR A 31 17.82 14.76 9.78
CA TYR A 31 17.24 15.70 8.83
C TYR A 31 15.93 16.33 9.35
N MET A 32 15.02 15.55 9.91
CA MET A 32 13.79 16.09 10.54
C MET A 32 14.14 17.06 11.69
N ASP A 33 15.13 16.71 12.53
CA ASP A 33 15.60 17.55 13.61
C ASP A 33 16.17 18.89 13.07
N SER A 34 16.97 18.84 12.00
CA SER A 34 17.51 20.03 11.34
C SER A 34 16.46 20.96 10.74
N LYS A 35 15.29 20.43 10.41
CA LYS A 35 14.13 21.18 9.90
C LYS A 35 13.18 21.66 11.01
N GLY A 36 13.48 21.38 12.27
CA GLY A 36 12.66 21.77 13.41
C GLY A 36 11.31 21.03 13.47
N VAL A 37 11.22 19.82 12.92
CA VAL A 37 10.00 19.03 12.96
C VAL A 37 9.75 18.52 14.38
N SER A 38 8.59 18.81 14.94
CA SER A 38 8.15 18.21 16.21
C SER A 38 7.53 16.84 15.95
N TYR A 39 8.09 15.77 16.52
CA TYR A 39 7.60 14.42 16.33
C TYR A 39 7.89 13.48 17.51
N ASP A 40 7.04 12.48 17.67
CA ASP A 40 7.36 11.28 18.41
C ASP A 40 7.51 10.13 17.42
N TYR A 41 8.36 9.14 17.73
CA TYR A 41 8.50 7.99 16.86
C TYR A 41 8.35 6.66 17.58
N VAL A 42 7.83 5.70 16.86
CA VAL A 42 7.70 4.31 17.29
C VAL A 42 8.26 3.38 16.22
N GLN A 43 8.93 2.34 16.67
CA GLN A 43 9.50 1.33 15.77
C GLN A 43 8.57 0.12 15.68
N SER A 44 8.32 -0.34 14.46
CA SER A 44 7.59 -1.57 14.24
C SER A 44 8.46 -2.80 14.50
N GLU A 45 7.90 -3.81 15.16
CA GLU A 45 8.62 -5.02 15.58
C GLU A 45 8.43 -6.18 14.59
N GLY A 46 7.29 -6.24 13.90
CA GLY A 46 6.97 -7.35 13.02
C GLY A 46 5.65 -7.19 12.28
N PHE A 47 5.12 -8.32 11.83
CA PHE A 47 3.84 -8.38 11.12
C PHE A 47 2.71 -7.83 11.99
N GLY A 48 1.84 -6.98 11.39
CA GLY A 48 0.71 -6.36 12.09
C GLY A 48 1.05 -5.24 13.07
N SER A 49 2.35 -5.02 13.39
CA SER A 49 2.72 -3.99 14.37
C SER A 49 2.51 -2.56 13.85
N VAL A 50 2.68 -2.31 12.57
CA VAL A 50 2.42 -0.99 11.96
C VAL A 50 0.95 -0.63 12.08
N GLU A 51 0.04 -1.57 11.81
CA GLU A 51 -1.40 -1.39 11.98
C GLU A 51 -1.75 -1.04 13.42
N ARG A 52 -1.26 -1.84 14.38
CA ARG A 52 -1.47 -1.59 15.80
C ARG A 52 -0.94 -0.23 16.25
N LEU A 53 0.29 0.12 15.86
CA LEU A 53 0.93 1.39 16.23
C LEU A 53 0.21 2.59 15.63
N ALA A 54 -0.22 2.52 14.37
CA ALA A 54 -1.00 3.57 13.74
C ALA A 54 -2.34 3.81 14.45
N GLY A 55 -3.03 2.74 14.85
CA GLY A 55 -4.25 2.84 15.65
C GLY A 55 -4.00 3.49 17.01
N ILE A 56 -2.90 3.16 17.69
CA ILE A 56 -2.52 3.79 18.97
C ILE A 56 -2.24 5.29 18.77
N LEU A 57 -1.46 5.66 17.76
CA LEU A 57 -1.17 7.07 17.47
C LEU A 57 -2.46 7.84 17.16
N ALA A 58 -3.35 7.27 16.35
CA ALA A 58 -4.65 7.87 16.06
C ALA A 58 -5.49 8.09 17.32
N ASN A 59 -5.61 7.07 18.18
CA ASN A 59 -6.34 7.15 19.45
C ASN A 59 -5.72 8.16 20.44
N ASN A 60 -4.40 8.34 20.38
CA ASN A 60 -3.70 9.33 21.20
C ASN A 60 -3.82 10.76 20.66
N GLY A 61 -4.53 10.97 19.54
CA GLY A 61 -4.84 12.29 19.02
C GLY A 61 -3.83 12.86 18.03
N TYR A 62 -2.89 12.08 17.52
CA TYR A 62 -2.01 12.53 16.44
C TYR A 62 -2.81 12.80 15.17
N ARG A 63 -2.66 14.01 14.64
CA ARG A 63 -3.34 14.46 13.41
C ARG A 63 -2.48 14.33 12.15
N THR A 64 -1.22 13.98 12.32
CA THR A 64 -0.30 13.66 11.23
C THR A 64 0.47 12.40 11.61
N ILE A 65 0.29 11.35 10.83
CA ILE A 65 0.98 10.07 11.01
C ILE A 65 1.88 9.86 9.81
N VAL A 66 3.18 9.75 10.04
CA VAL A 66 4.19 9.58 8.98
C VAL A 66 4.74 8.16 9.02
N VAL A 67 4.70 7.48 7.89
CA VAL A 67 5.22 6.12 7.75
C VAL A 67 6.56 6.14 7.03
N VAL A 68 7.62 5.70 7.70
CA VAL A 68 8.92 5.43 7.08
C VAL A 68 8.94 3.96 6.65
N GLY A 69 8.56 3.71 5.39
CA GLY A 69 8.33 2.35 4.91
C GLY A 69 7.96 2.28 3.42
N GLY A 70 7.44 1.14 3.00
CA GLY A 70 6.88 0.92 1.65
C GLY A 70 5.36 0.82 1.68
N ASP A 71 4.78 0.45 0.52
CA ASP A 71 3.32 0.36 0.31
C ASP A 71 2.62 -0.54 1.34
N GLY A 72 3.23 -1.66 1.72
CA GLY A 72 2.67 -2.55 2.74
C GLY A 72 2.55 -1.89 4.11
N ALA A 73 3.60 -1.17 4.56
CA ALA A 73 3.57 -0.44 5.82
C ALA A 73 2.55 0.71 5.79
N LEU A 74 2.46 1.41 4.65
CA LEU A 74 1.47 2.45 4.44
C LEU A 74 0.04 1.89 4.52
N ASN A 75 -0.20 0.76 3.86
CA ASN A 75 -1.49 0.09 3.88
C ASN A 75 -1.86 -0.42 5.30
N ASP A 76 -0.92 -0.96 6.03
CA ASP A 76 -1.13 -1.35 7.44
C ASP A 76 -1.46 -0.12 8.30
N ALA A 77 -0.77 1.00 8.12
CA ALA A 77 -1.05 2.23 8.85
C ALA A 77 -2.49 2.74 8.59
N ILE A 78 -2.94 2.75 7.33
CA ILE A 78 -4.33 3.09 6.99
C ILE A 78 -5.32 2.17 7.69
N ASN A 79 -5.06 0.86 7.69
CA ASN A 79 -5.93 -0.08 8.39
C ASN A 79 -5.98 0.21 9.89
N GLY A 80 -4.86 0.55 10.51
CA GLY A 80 -4.81 0.93 11.92
C GLY A 80 -5.59 2.20 12.22
N ILE A 81 -5.42 3.24 11.41
CA ILE A 81 -6.16 4.51 11.55
C ILE A 81 -7.66 4.27 11.39
N MET A 82 -8.08 3.62 10.30
CA MET A 82 -9.48 3.42 9.97
C MET A 82 -10.20 2.48 10.95
N SER A 83 -9.49 1.55 11.57
CA SER A 83 -10.00 0.63 12.58
C SER A 83 -9.89 1.18 14.01
N SER A 84 -9.26 2.32 14.23
CA SER A 84 -9.11 2.95 15.54
C SER A 84 -10.43 3.50 16.05
N ASN A 85 -10.48 3.88 17.33
CA ASN A 85 -11.58 4.60 17.95
C ASN A 85 -11.37 6.13 17.92
N ALA A 86 -10.38 6.61 17.17
CA ALA A 86 -10.11 8.04 17.07
C ALA A 86 -11.32 8.78 16.49
N GLU A 87 -11.66 9.92 17.09
CA GLU A 87 -12.60 10.84 16.51
C GLU A 87 -12.00 11.46 15.24
N LYS A 88 -12.85 11.73 14.24
CA LYS A 88 -12.47 12.41 12.98
C LYS A 88 -11.25 11.76 12.28
N LYS A 89 -11.31 10.45 12.08
CA LYS A 89 -10.25 9.69 11.39
C LYS A 89 -9.96 10.21 9.99
N ASP A 90 -10.98 10.74 9.33
CA ASP A 90 -10.93 11.36 8.01
C ASP A 90 -10.14 12.68 7.97
N GLU A 91 -9.87 13.27 9.13
CA GLU A 91 -9.02 14.46 9.26
C GLU A 91 -7.54 14.10 9.54
N ILE A 92 -7.22 12.82 9.80
CA ILE A 92 -5.83 12.40 10.05
C ILE A 92 -5.07 12.40 8.73
N ALA A 93 -4.04 13.22 8.65
CA ALA A 93 -3.14 13.24 7.51
C ALA A 93 -2.14 12.09 7.60
N ILE A 94 -1.92 11.40 6.49
CA ILE A 94 -0.87 10.40 6.36
C ILE A 94 0.25 10.94 5.47
N GLY A 95 1.49 10.81 5.96
CA GLY A 95 2.69 11.09 5.20
C GLY A 95 3.48 9.80 4.94
N ILE A 96 4.23 9.76 3.85
CA ILE A 96 5.12 8.65 3.55
C ILE A 96 6.54 9.17 3.29
N ILE A 97 7.51 8.54 3.96
CA ILE A 97 8.93 8.63 3.61
C ILE A 97 9.30 7.28 2.99
N PRO A 98 9.43 7.23 1.65
CA PRO A 98 9.56 5.97 0.92
C PRO A 98 10.85 5.24 1.29
N ASN A 99 10.70 4.02 1.80
CA ASN A 99 11.83 3.16 2.18
C ASN A 99 11.58 1.68 1.81
N GLY A 100 10.62 1.43 0.95
CA GLY A 100 10.27 0.11 0.40
C GLY A 100 10.93 -0.15 -0.95
N ILE A 101 10.52 -1.25 -1.58
CA ILE A 101 11.01 -1.68 -2.89
C ILE A 101 10.14 -1.11 -4.02
N GLY A 102 8.82 -1.20 -3.91
CA GLY A 102 7.84 -0.72 -4.89
C GLY A 102 7.64 0.78 -4.78
N ASN A 103 7.06 1.18 -3.65
CA ASN A 103 6.65 2.55 -3.34
C ASN A 103 5.69 3.11 -4.41
N ASP A 104 4.73 2.27 -4.84
CA ASP A 104 3.79 2.61 -5.92
C ASP A 104 2.92 3.81 -5.57
N PHE A 105 2.48 3.89 -4.31
CA PHE A 105 1.74 5.06 -3.83
C PHE A 105 2.58 6.34 -3.94
N ALA A 106 3.83 6.31 -3.48
CA ALA A 106 4.72 7.46 -3.57
C ALA A 106 4.99 7.88 -5.02
N ARG A 107 5.16 6.91 -5.92
CA ARG A 107 5.36 7.17 -7.36
C ARG A 107 4.15 7.79 -8.02
N TYR A 108 2.94 7.35 -7.66
CA TYR A 108 1.71 7.94 -8.17
C TYR A 108 1.64 9.46 -7.90
N TRP A 109 2.09 9.87 -6.72
CA TRP A 109 2.13 11.28 -6.32
C TRP A 109 3.41 11.99 -6.74
N GLU A 110 4.22 11.36 -7.61
CA GLU A 110 5.52 11.90 -8.06
C GLU A 110 6.45 12.27 -6.90
N LEU A 111 6.25 11.63 -5.75
CA LEU A 111 7.12 11.82 -4.60
C LEU A 111 8.49 11.26 -4.94
N ASN A 112 9.50 12.11 -4.84
CA ASN A 112 10.86 11.63 -4.99
C ASN A 112 11.15 10.59 -3.90
N LEU A 113 11.83 9.51 -4.28
CA LEU A 113 12.21 8.42 -3.37
C LEU A 113 13.35 8.81 -2.41
N GLU A 114 13.89 10.02 -2.54
CA GLU A 114 14.87 10.58 -1.61
C GLU A 114 14.18 11.11 -0.34
N TYR A 115 14.63 10.61 0.83
CA TYR A 115 13.99 10.88 2.11
C TYR A 115 13.96 12.38 2.46
N LYS A 116 15.00 13.15 2.08
CA LYS A 116 15.06 14.59 2.33
C LYS A 116 13.91 15.32 1.63
N GLN A 117 13.71 15.01 0.35
CA GLN A 117 12.65 15.62 -0.43
C GLN A 117 11.27 15.16 0.06
N ALA A 118 11.14 13.91 0.50
CA ALA A 118 9.88 13.43 1.10
C ALA A 118 9.55 14.19 2.39
N VAL A 119 10.53 14.42 3.27
CA VAL A 119 10.35 15.24 4.49
C VAL A 119 9.98 16.67 4.14
N ASP A 120 10.74 17.31 3.23
CA ASP A 120 10.46 18.69 2.79
C ASP A 120 9.06 18.81 2.17
N TRP A 121 8.64 17.80 1.42
CA TRP A 121 7.31 17.76 0.83
C TRP A 121 6.21 17.68 1.89
N ILE A 122 6.37 16.82 2.92
CA ILE A 122 5.41 16.70 4.02
C ILE A 122 5.30 18.02 4.81
N ILE A 123 6.41 18.71 5.00
CA ILE A 123 6.45 20.01 5.71
C ILE A 123 5.72 21.10 4.90
N ASN A 124 6.00 21.18 3.59
CA ASN A 124 5.62 22.34 2.77
C ASN A 124 4.32 22.13 1.97
N SER A 125 3.88 20.88 1.80
CA SER A 125 2.73 20.59 0.95
C SER A 125 1.40 20.78 1.66
N ARG A 126 0.39 21.23 0.90
CA ARG A 126 -1.00 21.24 1.38
C ARG A 126 -1.53 19.81 1.45
N ARG A 127 -2.26 19.53 2.52
CA ARG A 127 -2.97 18.25 2.66
C ARG A 127 -4.00 18.10 1.55
N LYS A 128 -4.06 16.92 0.95
CA LYS A 128 -5.04 16.55 -0.06
C LYS A 128 -5.90 15.43 0.48
N LYS A 129 -7.21 15.54 0.33
CA LYS A 129 -8.13 14.43 0.63
C LYS A 129 -7.94 13.36 -0.45
N ILE A 130 -7.87 12.12 -0.02
CA ILE A 130 -7.76 10.95 -0.89
C ILE A 130 -8.85 9.94 -0.53
N ASP A 131 -9.25 9.17 -1.52
CA ASP A 131 -10.19 8.09 -1.34
C ASP A 131 -9.50 6.89 -0.67
N VAL A 132 -10.21 6.24 0.22
CA VAL A 132 -9.78 4.99 0.85
C VAL A 132 -10.78 3.91 0.49
N GLY A 133 -10.36 2.95 -0.31
CA GLY A 133 -11.18 1.79 -0.62
C GLY A 133 -11.26 0.82 0.55
N TYR A 134 -12.32 0.01 0.60
CA TYR A 134 -12.38 -1.11 1.53
C TYR A 134 -13.00 -2.34 0.87
N CYS A 135 -12.61 -3.50 1.34
CA CYS A 135 -13.21 -4.77 0.96
C CYS A 135 -13.70 -5.53 2.19
N ASN A 136 -14.88 -6.13 2.08
CA ASN A 136 -15.39 -7.09 3.04
C ASN A 136 -15.24 -8.48 2.44
N PHE A 137 -14.73 -9.41 3.23
CA PHE A 137 -14.53 -10.80 2.80
C PHE A 137 -14.67 -11.76 3.98
N TYR A 138 -14.89 -13.03 3.67
CA TYR A 138 -14.87 -14.11 4.64
C TYR A 138 -13.53 -14.82 4.55
N ASP A 139 -12.79 -14.90 5.67
CA ASP A 139 -11.44 -15.48 5.72
C ASP A 139 -11.41 -16.99 6.01
N GLY A 140 -12.59 -17.62 6.07
CA GLY A 140 -12.77 -19.02 6.46
C GLY A 140 -13.28 -19.18 7.89
N GLU A 141 -13.14 -18.16 8.74
CA GLU A 141 -13.59 -18.17 10.13
C GLU A 141 -14.64 -17.07 10.39
N LYS A 142 -14.38 -15.87 9.92
CA LYS A 142 -15.23 -14.70 10.15
C LYS A 142 -15.20 -13.69 9.03
N HIS A 143 -16.18 -12.81 9.03
CA HIS A 143 -16.18 -11.64 8.13
C HIS A 143 -15.12 -10.64 8.58
N ARG A 144 -14.33 -10.17 7.61
CA ARG A 144 -13.27 -9.19 7.79
C ARG A 144 -13.52 -7.99 6.91
N ARG A 145 -13.02 -6.84 7.35
CA ARG A 145 -12.88 -5.62 6.53
C ARG A 145 -11.42 -5.24 6.45
N ARG A 146 -10.96 -4.90 5.26
CA ARG A 146 -9.62 -4.33 5.03
C ARG A 146 -9.74 -3.10 4.16
N TYR A 147 -8.97 -2.09 4.50
CA TYR A 147 -8.86 -0.85 3.75
C TYR A 147 -7.65 -0.91 2.82
N PHE A 148 -7.73 -0.18 1.71
CA PHE A 148 -6.63 -0.11 0.75
C PHE A 148 -6.55 1.28 0.10
N LEU A 149 -5.33 1.70 -0.27
CA LEU A 149 -5.06 2.96 -0.97
C LEU A 149 -4.82 2.75 -2.47
N ASN A 150 -4.21 1.64 -2.84
CA ASN A 150 -3.88 1.36 -4.23
C ASN A 150 -4.92 0.43 -4.85
N ALA A 151 -4.76 -0.86 -4.67
CA ALA A 151 -5.64 -1.85 -5.27
C ALA A 151 -5.75 -3.15 -4.48
N VAL A 152 -6.86 -3.86 -4.71
CA VAL A 152 -7.09 -5.23 -4.25
C VAL A 152 -7.10 -6.17 -5.44
N ASN A 153 -6.35 -7.27 -5.35
CA ASN A 153 -6.31 -8.31 -6.37
C ASN A 153 -7.00 -9.59 -5.88
N ILE A 154 -7.83 -10.16 -6.74
CA ILE A 154 -8.54 -11.41 -6.50
C ILE A 154 -8.16 -12.39 -7.62
N GLY A 155 -7.74 -13.60 -7.24
CA GLY A 155 -7.33 -14.63 -8.20
C GLY A 155 -5.81 -14.71 -8.39
N LEU A 156 -5.34 -14.79 -9.63
CA LEU A 156 -3.94 -15.01 -9.95
C LEU A 156 -3.03 -13.88 -9.42
N GLY A 157 -3.47 -12.63 -9.49
CA GLY A 157 -2.70 -11.51 -8.99
C GLY A 157 -2.30 -11.64 -7.52
N ALA A 158 -3.21 -12.10 -6.68
CA ALA A 158 -2.92 -12.36 -5.26
C ALA A 158 -1.89 -13.48 -5.05
N ARG A 159 -1.87 -14.50 -5.92
CA ARG A 159 -0.87 -15.59 -5.88
C ARG A 159 0.52 -15.11 -6.29
N ILE A 160 0.60 -14.27 -7.30
CA ILE A 160 1.86 -13.67 -7.76
C ILE A 160 2.52 -12.88 -6.62
N VAL A 161 1.76 -12.03 -5.93
CA VAL A 161 2.26 -11.28 -4.77
C VAL A 161 2.81 -12.22 -3.70
N LYS A 162 2.06 -13.29 -3.36
CA LYS A 162 2.48 -14.27 -2.35
C LYS A 162 3.79 -14.98 -2.74
N ILE A 163 3.93 -15.40 -4.00
CA ILE A 163 5.14 -16.07 -4.48
C ILE A 163 6.31 -15.10 -4.54
N THR A 164 6.08 -13.87 -5.01
CA THR A 164 7.12 -12.84 -5.06
C THR A 164 7.66 -12.53 -3.67
N ASP A 165 6.82 -12.44 -2.66
CA ASP A 165 7.26 -12.21 -1.27
C ASP A 165 8.03 -13.39 -0.68
N GLN A 166 7.65 -14.62 -1.00
CA GLN A 166 8.40 -15.82 -0.62
C GLN A 166 9.76 -15.89 -1.32
N THR A 167 9.82 -15.56 -2.62
CA THR A 167 11.06 -15.62 -3.42
C THR A 167 12.03 -14.52 -3.04
N LYS A 168 11.57 -13.30 -2.70
CA LYS A 168 12.42 -12.22 -2.17
C LYS A 168 13.15 -12.63 -0.90
N ARG A 169 12.53 -13.46 -0.09
CA ARG A 169 13.10 -13.97 1.17
C ARG A 169 14.26 -14.93 0.93
N PHE A 170 14.27 -15.67 -0.20
CA PHE A 170 15.28 -16.67 -0.53
C PHE A 170 16.40 -16.16 -1.44
N TRP A 171 16.11 -15.36 -2.45
CA TRP A 171 17.04 -15.08 -3.55
C TRP A 171 17.47 -13.61 -3.69
N GLY A 172 16.86 -12.67 -3.01
CA GLY A 172 17.28 -11.26 -3.00
C GLY A 172 17.26 -10.52 -4.36
N VAL A 173 16.81 -11.15 -5.44
CA VAL A 173 16.92 -10.64 -6.81
C VAL A 173 15.55 -10.31 -7.38
N LYS A 174 15.27 -9.02 -7.57
CA LYS A 174 14.02 -8.49 -8.13
C LYS A 174 13.67 -9.08 -9.52
N PHE A 175 14.66 -9.28 -10.36
CA PHE A 175 14.50 -9.75 -11.74
C PHE A 175 14.00 -11.20 -11.80
N LEU A 176 14.54 -12.09 -10.97
CA LEU A 176 14.11 -13.50 -10.95
C LEU A 176 12.68 -13.65 -10.42
N SER A 177 12.29 -12.81 -9.45
CA SER A 177 10.91 -12.80 -8.93
C SER A 177 9.90 -12.33 -9.97
N TYR A 178 10.28 -11.37 -10.81
CA TYR A 178 9.45 -10.88 -11.90
C TYR A 178 9.35 -11.94 -13.03
N LEU A 179 10.47 -12.57 -13.40
CA LEU A 179 10.48 -13.68 -14.37
C LEU A 179 9.67 -14.89 -13.88
N ALA A 180 9.77 -15.24 -12.60
CA ALA A 180 8.97 -16.31 -12.02
C ALA A 180 7.48 -15.98 -12.03
N ALA A 181 7.11 -14.73 -11.77
CA ALA A 181 5.73 -14.25 -11.86
C ALA A 181 5.22 -14.27 -13.30
N LEU A 182 6.03 -13.86 -14.26
CA LEU A 182 5.72 -13.90 -15.70
C LEU A 182 5.58 -15.34 -16.18
N PHE A 183 6.48 -16.24 -15.76
CA PHE A 183 6.42 -17.65 -16.06
C PHE A 183 5.14 -18.30 -15.51
N LEU A 184 4.77 -17.97 -14.28
CA LEU A 184 3.49 -18.41 -13.68
C LEU A 184 2.28 -17.90 -14.44
N LEU A 185 2.29 -16.65 -14.92
CA LEU A 185 1.24 -16.10 -15.77
C LEU A 185 1.03 -16.90 -17.05
N ILE A 186 2.14 -17.37 -17.66
CA ILE A 186 2.11 -18.14 -18.91
C ILE A 186 1.65 -19.58 -18.67
N PHE A 187 2.10 -20.21 -17.59
CA PHE A 187 1.91 -21.63 -17.34
C PHE A 187 0.74 -21.94 -16.40
N GLU A 188 0.35 -21.07 -15.52
CA GLU A 188 -0.76 -21.29 -14.61
C GLU A 188 -2.10 -20.99 -15.31
N ARG A 189 -2.71 -22.06 -15.84
CA ARG A 189 -4.02 -22.02 -16.55
C ARG A 189 -5.22 -21.98 -15.60
N LYS A 190 -5.04 -21.57 -14.34
CA LYS A 190 -6.12 -21.61 -13.36
C LYS A 190 -7.10 -20.49 -13.58
N LEU A 191 -8.31 -20.87 -13.98
CA LEU A 191 -9.44 -19.97 -14.14
C LEU A 191 -10.42 -20.20 -13.01
N TYR A 192 -10.96 -19.11 -12.49
CA TYR A 192 -11.97 -19.14 -11.44
C TYR A 192 -13.35 -18.88 -12.04
N ARG A 193 -14.31 -19.76 -11.74
CA ARG A 193 -15.72 -19.46 -12.07
C ARG A 193 -16.16 -18.32 -11.18
N SER A 194 -16.56 -17.23 -11.78
CA SER A 194 -16.88 -16.00 -11.05
C SER A 194 -18.17 -15.39 -11.57
N HIS A 195 -18.87 -14.76 -10.64
CA HIS A 195 -20.00 -13.90 -10.93
C HIS A 195 -19.69 -12.55 -10.28
N LEU A 196 -19.46 -11.55 -11.11
CA LEU A 196 -19.19 -10.18 -10.67
C LEU A 196 -20.46 -9.35 -10.90
N LYS A 197 -20.80 -8.55 -9.91
CA LYS A 197 -21.77 -7.47 -10.07
C LYS A 197 -21.00 -6.16 -9.89
N ILE A 198 -20.99 -5.34 -10.94
CA ILE A 198 -20.33 -4.04 -10.96
C ILE A 198 -21.41 -3.01 -11.28
N ASN A 199 -21.85 -2.23 -10.28
CA ASN A 199 -23.06 -1.42 -10.35
C ASN A 199 -24.27 -2.30 -10.78
N ASP A 200 -24.84 -2.03 -11.95
CA ASP A 200 -25.99 -2.77 -12.51
C ASP A 200 -25.58 -3.85 -13.53
N GLU A 201 -24.30 -3.95 -13.84
CA GLU A 201 -23.78 -4.93 -14.79
C GLU A 201 -23.42 -6.24 -14.11
N HIS A 202 -23.74 -7.35 -14.77
CA HIS A 202 -23.45 -8.70 -14.31
C HIS A 202 -22.52 -9.41 -15.28
N ILE A 203 -21.32 -9.75 -14.81
CA ILE A 203 -20.31 -10.48 -15.57
C ILE A 203 -20.23 -11.89 -15.01
N ARG A 204 -20.53 -12.89 -15.83
CA ARG A 204 -20.42 -14.32 -15.49
C ARG A 204 -19.42 -14.98 -16.41
N GLY A 205 -18.47 -15.72 -15.83
CA GLY A 205 -17.48 -16.41 -16.66
C GLY A 205 -16.34 -17.02 -15.89
N ARG A 206 -15.37 -17.51 -16.64
CA ARG A 206 -14.08 -17.98 -16.11
C ARG A 206 -13.07 -16.85 -16.23
N ILE A 207 -12.68 -16.30 -15.10
CA ILE A 207 -11.76 -15.16 -14.99
C ILE A 207 -10.44 -15.62 -14.38
N MET A 208 -9.36 -15.01 -14.80
CA MET A 208 -8.03 -15.26 -14.26
C MET A 208 -7.75 -14.39 -13.02
N THR A 209 -8.06 -13.11 -13.11
CA THR A 209 -7.91 -12.18 -12.01
C THR A 209 -8.86 -10.99 -12.14
N VAL A 210 -9.24 -10.43 -11.00
CA VAL A 210 -9.95 -9.15 -10.89
C VAL A 210 -9.07 -8.23 -10.05
N CYS A 211 -8.85 -7.02 -10.53
CA CYS A 211 -8.22 -5.95 -9.78
C CYS A 211 -9.21 -4.82 -9.56
N VAL A 212 -9.34 -4.36 -8.32
CA VAL A 212 -10.16 -3.20 -7.97
C VAL A 212 -9.24 -2.17 -7.33
N GLY A 213 -9.12 -1.00 -7.93
CA GLY A 213 -8.18 0.03 -7.50
C GLY A 213 -8.80 1.39 -7.30
N SER A 214 -8.29 2.14 -6.32
CA SER A 214 -8.53 3.57 -6.15
C SER A 214 -7.34 4.41 -6.63
N ALA A 215 -6.17 3.79 -6.82
CA ALA A 215 -5.00 4.39 -7.45
C ALA A 215 -4.33 3.39 -8.37
N THR A 216 -3.41 3.87 -9.21
CA THR A 216 -2.62 2.98 -10.06
C THR A 216 -1.81 2.03 -9.18
N GLY A 217 -2.04 0.73 -9.32
CA GLY A 217 -1.33 -0.30 -8.59
C GLY A 217 -0.89 -1.43 -9.51
N TYR A 218 0.38 -1.78 -9.50
CA TYR A 218 0.95 -2.91 -10.25
C TYR A 218 0.60 -2.92 -11.76
N GLY A 219 0.30 -1.74 -12.36
CA GLY A 219 -0.12 -1.62 -13.75
C GLY A 219 -1.50 -2.19 -14.10
N GLN A 220 -2.30 -2.60 -13.11
CA GLN A 220 -3.58 -3.27 -13.35
C GLN A 220 -4.79 -2.35 -13.33
N THR A 221 -4.68 -1.17 -12.74
CA THR A 221 -5.70 -0.13 -12.73
C THR A 221 -5.10 1.20 -13.18
N PRO A 222 -4.70 1.33 -14.46
CA PRO A 222 -3.92 2.47 -14.94
C PRO A 222 -4.68 3.79 -14.92
N SER A 223 -6.01 3.75 -14.96
CA SER A 223 -6.87 4.94 -15.00
C SER A 223 -7.38 5.37 -13.63
N ALA A 224 -7.08 4.61 -12.57
CA ALA A 224 -7.60 4.89 -11.24
C ALA A 224 -7.04 6.21 -10.67
N VAL A 225 -7.96 7.02 -10.13
CA VAL A 225 -7.66 8.35 -9.59
C VAL A 225 -8.12 8.42 -8.13
N PRO A 226 -7.19 8.53 -7.15
CA PRO A 226 -7.49 8.35 -5.72
C PRO A 226 -8.19 9.54 -5.06
N TYR A 227 -8.93 10.34 -5.79
CA TYR A 227 -9.66 11.51 -5.27
C TYR A 227 -10.89 11.87 -6.10
N ASN A 228 -11.43 10.92 -6.87
CA ASN A 228 -12.63 11.12 -7.69
C ASN A 228 -13.88 10.39 -7.19
N GLY A 229 -13.74 9.65 -6.08
CA GLY A 229 -14.84 8.88 -5.47
C GLY A 229 -15.19 7.58 -6.20
N TRP A 230 -14.38 7.14 -7.19
CA TRP A 230 -14.62 5.94 -7.99
C TRP A 230 -13.56 4.87 -7.75
N LEU A 231 -13.95 3.63 -7.96
CA LEU A 231 -13.04 2.50 -8.02
C LEU A 231 -12.99 1.97 -9.46
N ASP A 232 -11.78 1.82 -9.99
CA ASP A 232 -11.58 1.16 -11.27
C ASP A 232 -11.58 -0.35 -11.10
N VAL A 233 -12.24 -1.06 -12.00
CA VAL A 233 -12.29 -2.52 -12.01
C VAL A 233 -11.70 -3.04 -13.31
N SER A 234 -10.61 -3.80 -13.19
CA SER A 234 -10.02 -4.53 -14.30
C SER A 234 -10.33 -6.02 -14.16
N VAL A 235 -10.95 -6.58 -15.19
CA VAL A 235 -11.25 -8.01 -15.26
C VAL A 235 -10.39 -8.64 -16.34
N ILE A 236 -9.48 -9.52 -15.94
CA ILE A 236 -8.57 -10.19 -16.86
C ILE A 236 -9.07 -11.63 -17.09
N TYR A 237 -9.46 -11.87 -18.31
CA TYR A 237 -9.77 -13.19 -18.83
C TYR A 237 -8.49 -13.92 -19.22
N ARG A 238 -8.62 -15.14 -19.70
CA ARG A 238 -7.46 -15.88 -20.23
C ARG A 238 -6.93 -15.16 -21.47
N PRO A 239 -5.67 -14.68 -21.46
CA PRO A 239 -5.08 -14.12 -22.68
C PRO A 239 -4.86 -15.26 -23.68
N GLU A 240 -5.14 -15.00 -24.95
CA GLU A 240 -4.71 -15.89 -26.02
C GLU A 240 -3.20 -15.83 -26.17
N PHE A 241 -2.58 -16.96 -26.52
CA PHE A 241 -1.11 -17.06 -26.58
C PHE A 241 -0.47 -16.00 -27.49
N LEU A 242 -1.15 -15.64 -28.58
CA LEU A 242 -0.71 -14.58 -29.50
C LEU A 242 -0.76 -13.17 -28.91
N GLN A 243 -1.65 -12.90 -27.96
CA GLN A 243 -1.75 -11.60 -27.27
C GLN A 243 -0.65 -11.40 -26.25
N ILE A 244 -0.07 -12.48 -25.70
CA ILE A 244 1.06 -12.41 -24.78
C ILE A 244 2.34 -11.99 -25.52
N ILE A 245 2.50 -12.47 -26.75
CA ILE A 245 3.70 -12.19 -27.59
C ILE A 245 3.64 -10.76 -28.16
N SER A 246 2.46 -10.25 -28.48
CA SER A 246 2.31 -8.89 -29.03
C SER A 246 2.34 -7.77 -27.99
N GLY A 247 2.27 -8.11 -26.70
CA GLY A 247 2.35 -7.17 -25.58
C GLY A 247 3.74 -7.07 -24.92
N LEU A 248 4.73 -7.80 -25.45
CA LEU A 248 6.14 -7.70 -25.09
C LEU A 248 6.87 -6.85 -26.14
#